data_4bd3e58719ee536d0ab4defa7e1f2752
#
_entry.id   4bd3e58719ee536d0ab4defa7e1f2752
#
_cell.length_a   1.000
_cell.length_b   1.000
_cell.length_c   1.000
_cell.angle_alpha   90.00
_cell.angle_beta   90.00
_cell.angle_gamma   90.00
#
_symmetry.space_group_name_H-M   'P 1'
#
loop_
_entity.id
_entity.type
_entity.pdbx_description
1 polymer ?
#
loop_
_entity_poly.entity_id
_entity_poly.type
_entity_poly.pdbx_seq_one_letter_code
_entity_poly.pdbx_strand_id
1 'polypeptide(L)'
;MFRTFFIGLILLANACNQTDAEQVRKPNTSWQSTDQPPVYPGCEDRESTAAQWDCFQASISRSVGVYFTDNPFSLNPNAPRAVVLHVVVDQRGKVQFKGIEPDNDLLILEAMQMAIEKLPTMSPATKTNLGVTAQVQFRIPIQLQN
;
A
#
# COMPACT_ATOMS: atom_id res chain seq x y z
N MET A 1 -0.15 -76.51 49.82
CA MET A 1 -1.32 -75.63 49.61
C MET A 1 -0.82 -74.23 49.46
N PHE A 2 -0.58 -73.79 48.24
CA PHE A 2 -0.17 -72.42 47.93
C PHE A 2 -1.28 -71.71 47.12
N ARG A 3 -1.89 -70.71 47.76
CA ARG A 3 -2.89 -69.84 47.14
C ARG A 3 -2.15 -68.68 46.49
N THR A 4 -2.03 -68.71 45.20
CA THR A 4 -1.51 -67.59 44.38
C THR A 4 -2.59 -66.55 44.24
N PHE A 5 -2.34 -65.36 44.82
CA PHE A 5 -3.15 -64.16 44.65
C PHE A 5 -2.67 -63.43 43.38
N PHE A 6 -3.50 -63.41 42.34
CA PHE A 6 -3.30 -62.57 41.15
C PHE A 6 -3.84 -61.21 41.42
N ILE A 7 -2.95 -60.23 41.62
CA ILE A 7 -3.31 -58.82 41.65
C ILE A 7 -3.34 -58.34 40.22
N GLY A 8 -4.57 -58.09 39.72
CA GLY A 8 -4.80 -57.46 38.42
C GLY A 8 -4.46 -55.98 38.48
N LEU A 9 -3.39 -55.59 37.77
CA LEU A 9 -3.00 -54.22 37.56
C LEU A 9 -3.87 -53.57 36.49
N ILE A 10 -4.87 -52.75 36.90
CA ILE A 10 -5.71 -51.98 35.99
C ILE A 10 -4.89 -50.76 35.57
N LEU A 11 -4.37 -50.75 34.34
CA LEU A 11 -3.80 -49.59 33.67
C LEU A 11 -4.95 -48.66 33.23
N LEU A 12 -5.20 -47.64 34.03
CA LEU A 12 -6.04 -46.51 33.59
C LEU A 12 -5.26 -45.72 32.52
N ALA A 13 -5.58 -45.96 31.25
CA ALA A 13 -5.15 -45.12 30.15
C ALA A 13 -5.87 -43.77 30.26
N ASN A 14 -5.15 -42.77 30.76
CA ASN A 14 -5.56 -41.38 30.62
C ASN A 14 -5.47 -40.99 29.13
N ALA A 15 -6.59 -41.06 28.42
CA ALA A 15 -6.75 -40.41 27.14
C ALA A 15 -6.71 -38.91 27.39
N CYS A 16 -5.55 -38.28 27.22
CA CYS A 16 -5.46 -36.85 27.03
C CYS A 16 -6.24 -36.50 25.77
N ASN A 17 -7.45 -35.98 25.94
CA ASN A 17 -8.14 -35.25 24.88
C ASN A 17 -7.24 -34.06 24.51
N GLN A 18 -6.49 -34.21 23.44
CA GLN A 18 -5.93 -33.07 22.72
C GLN A 18 -7.13 -32.36 22.09
N THR A 19 -7.66 -31.37 22.77
CA THR A 19 -8.44 -30.33 22.15
C THR A 19 -7.54 -29.72 21.07
N ASP A 20 -7.84 -30.01 19.81
CA ASP A 20 -7.28 -29.29 18.67
C ASP A 20 -7.59 -27.81 18.94
N ALA A 21 -6.59 -27.10 19.48
CA ALA A 21 -6.61 -25.65 19.53
C ALA A 21 -6.65 -25.22 18.06
N GLU A 22 -7.83 -24.82 17.62
CA GLU A 22 -8.07 -24.22 16.32
C GLU A 22 -6.98 -23.18 16.12
N GLN A 23 -6.02 -23.49 15.25
CA GLN A 23 -4.94 -22.58 14.94
C GLN A 23 -5.58 -21.38 14.28
N VAL A 24 -5.79 -20.31 15.04
CA VAL A 24 -6.20 -19.02 14.55
C VAL A 24 -5.15 -18.59 13.52
N ARG A 25 -5.44 -18.84 12.24
CA ARG A 25 -4.59 -18.42 11.14
C ARG A 25 -4.47 -16.91 11.22
N LYS A 26 -3.26 -16.42 11.46
CA LYS A 26 -2.98 -14.98 11.37
C LYS A 26 -3.43 -14.51 9.99
N PRO A 27 -4.23 -13.43 9.90
CA PRO A 27 -4.67 -12.92 8.62
C PRO A 27 -3.47 -12.53 7.76
N ASN A 28 -3.55 -12.81 6.46
CA ASN A 28 -2.51 -12.42 5.52
C ASN A 28 -2.51 -10.89 5.36
N THR A 29 -1.46 -10.23 5.84
CA THR A 29 -1.29 -8.78 5.74
C THR A 29 -0.54 -8.35 4.48
N SER A 30 -0.02 -9.28 3.68
CA SER A 30 0.59 -8.97 2.39
C SER A 30 -0.46 -8.46 1.41
N TRP A 31 -0.04 -7.58 0.47
CA TRP A 31 -0.93 -7.09 -0.58
C TRP A 31 -1.35 -8.23 -1.51
N GLN A 32 -2.65 -8.31 -1.81
CA GLN A 32 -3.23 -9.35 -2.67
C GLN A 32 -3.90 -8.75 -3.89
N SER A 33 -4.09 -9.54 -4.93
CA SER A 33 -4.77 -9.10 -6.16
C SER A 33 -6.24 -8.70 -5.95
N THR A 34 -6.85 -9.15 -4.87
CA THR A 34 -8.22 -8.79 -4.47
C THR A 34 -8.31 -7.50 -3.66
N ASP A 35 -7.17 -6.98 -3.19
CA ASP A 35 -7.14 -5.73 -2.44
C ASP A 35 -7.37 -4.55 -3.38
N GLN A 36 -8.08 -3.52 -2.89
CA GLN A 36 -8.36 -2.32 -3.68
C GLN A 36 -7.26 -1.29 -3.53
N PRO A 37 -6.66 -0.80 -4.63
CA PRO A 37 -5.75 0.32 -4.59
C PRO A 37 -6.48 1.60 -4.18
N PRO A 38 -5.75 2.67 -3.80
CA PRO A 38 -6.39 3.97 -3.62
C PRO A 38 -6.96 4.46 -4.95
N VAL A 39 -8.12 5.12 -4.88
CA VAL A 39 -8.81 5.61 -6.07
C VAL A 39 -8.74 7.13 -6.12
N TYR A 40 -8.16 7.67 -7.20
CA TYR A 40 -8.16 9.10 -7.48
C TYR A 40 -9.59 9.56 -7.85
N PRO A 41 -10.06 10.74 -7.38
CA PRO A 41 -11.36 11.27 -7.76
C PRO A 41 -11.55 11.30 -9.28
N GLY A 42 -12.61 10.65 -9.77
CA GLY A 42 -12.89 10.46 -11.20
C GLY A 42 -12.33 9.17 -11.81
N CYS A 43 -11.71 8.30 -10.99
CA CYS A 43 -11.28 6.96 -11.41
C CYS A 43 -12.16 5.83 -10.86
N GLU A 44 -13.29 6.15 -10.22
CA GLU A 44 -14.14 5.20 -9.50
C GLU A 44 -14.78 4.15 -10.44
N ASP A 45 -15.21 4.60 -11.62
CA ASP A 45 -15.98 3.78 -12.56
C ASP A 45 -15.09 2.96 -13.52
N ARG A 46 -13.85 2.69 -13.17
CA ARG A 46 -12.97 1.86 -13.99
C ARG A 46 -13.32 0.38 -13.85
N GLU A 47 -13.34 -0.33 -14.98
CA GLU A 47 -13.81 -1.72 -15.08
C GLU A 47 -12.98 -2.74 -14.29
N SER A 48 -11.74 -2.40 -13.96
CA SER A 48 -10.82 -3.30 -13.27
C SER A 48 -9.88 -2.56 -12.33
N THR A 49 -9.33 -3.28 -11.36
CA THR A 49 -8.27 -2.80 -10.45
C THR A 49 -7.04 -2.27 -11.22
N ALA A 50 -6.67 -2.93 -12.32
CA ALA A 50 -5.56 -2.47 -13.17
C ALA A 50 -5.90 -1.13 -13.84
N ALA A 51 -7.11 -0.98 -14.40
CA ALA A 51 -7.55 0.28 -15.00
C ALA A 51 -7.71 1.41 -13.98
N GLN A 52 -8.11 1.10 -12.75
CA GLN A 52 -8.12 2.06 -11.63
C GLN A 52 -6.72 2.52 -11.29
N TRP A 53 -5.76 1.58 -11.29
CA TRP A 53 -4.37 1.86 -11.03
C TRP A 53 -3.73 2.77 -12.10
N ASP A 54 -3.95 2.46 -13.38
CA ASP A 54 -3.46 3.28 -14.49
C ASP A 54 -4.06 4.70 -14.44
N CYS A 55 -5.36 4.79 -14.15
CA CYS A 55 -6.05 6.06 -13.98
C CYS A 55 -5.47 6.87 -12.81
N PHE A 56 -5.20 6.23 -11.67
CA PHE A 56 -4.58 6.84 -10.50
C PHE A 56 -3.21 7.47 -10.85
N GLN A 57 -2.31 6.69 -11.46
CA GLN A 57 -0.98 7.17 -11.85
C GLN A 57 -1.06 8.32 -12.86
N ALA A 58 -1.88 8.17 -13.90
CA ALA A 58 -2.08 9.20 -14.92
C ALA A 58 -2.66 10.48 -14.33
N SER A 59 -3.57 10.38 -13.37
CA SER A 59 -4.19 11.53 -12.72
C SER A 59 -3.22 12.30 -11.83
N ILE A 60 -2.38 11.60 -11.05
CA ILE A 60 -1.31 12.24 -10.28
C ILE A 60 -0.33 12.93 -11.20
N SER A 61 0.17 12.25 -12.24
CA SER A 61 1.13 12.83 -13.19
C SER A 61 0.57 14.07 -13.88
N ARG A 62 -0.70 14.04 -14.27
CA ARG A 62 -1.40 15.20 -14.86
C ARG A 62 -1.52 16.36 -13.88
N SER A 63 -1.92 16.08 -12.64
CA SER A 63 -2.08 17.13 -11.61
C SER A 63 -0.76 17.80 -11.27
N VAL A 64 0.32 17.04 -11.18
CA VAL A 64 1.68 17.58 -11.01
C VAL A 64 2.07 18.43 -12.22
N GLY A 65 1.82 17.96 -13.44
CA GLY A 65 2.09 18.71 -14.67
C GLY A 65 1.31 20.04 -14.74
N VAL A 66 0.03 20.04 -14.39
CA VAL A 66 -0.80 21.26 -14.30
C VAL A 66 -0.21 22.22 -13.27
N TYR A 67 0.14 21.71 -12.07
CA TYR A 67 0.76 22.54 -11.04
C TYR A 67 2.03 23.23 -11.54
N PHE A 68 2.91 22.52 -12.26
CA PHE A 68 4.14 23.09 -12.82
C PHE A 68 3.88 24.11 -13.94
N THR A 69 2.81 23.91 -14.71
CA THR A 69 2.39 24.91 -15.70
C THR A 69 1.92 26.21 -15.05
N ASP A 70 1.15 26.10 -13.97
CA ASP A 70 0.62 27.25 -13.23
C ASP A 70 1.67 27.92 -12.32
N ASN A 71 2.68 27.16 -11.93
CA ASN A 71 3.78 27.62 -11.05
C ASN A 71 5.14 27.31 -11.70
N PRO A 72 5.49 28.02 -12.80
CA PRO A 72 6.72 27.75 -13.52
C PRO A 72 7.94 28.03 -12.64
N PHE A 73 8.91 27.13 -12.68
CA PHE A 73 10.22 27.26 -12.06
C PHE A 73 11.30 26.96 -13.07
N SER A 74 12.45 27.63 -12.90
CA SER A 74 13.57 27.45 -13.83
C SER A 74 14.34 26.19 -13.48
N LEU A 75 14.27 25.18 -14.33
CA LEU A 75 15.11 24.00 -14.19
C LEU A 75 16.57 24.35 -14.51
N ASN A 76 17.49 23.78 -13.76
CA ASN A 76 18.89 23.80 -14.13
C ASN A 76 19.06 23.10 -15.50
N PRO A 77 19.89 23.62 -16.44
CA PRO A 77 20.14 22.99 -17.73
C PRO A 77 20.58 21.51 -17.63
N ASN A 78 21.19 21.13 -16.52
CA ASN A 78 21.62 19.77 -16.23
C ASN A 78 20.62 18.96 -15.39
N ALA A 79 19.44 19.53 -15.09
CA ALA A 79 18.41 18.83 -14.33
C ALA A 79 17.89 17.60 -15.09
N PRO A 80 17.49 16.55 -14.40
CA PRO A 80 16.90 15.38 -15.03
C PRO A 80 15.58 15.79 -15.73
N ARG A 81 15.31 15.20 -16.89
CA ARG A 81 14.05 15.42 -17.63
C ARG A 81 12.90 14.55 -17.11
N ALA A 82 13.21 13.58 -16.29
CA ALA A 82 12.24 12.71 -15.64
C ALA A 82 12.74 12.36 -14.26
N VAL A 83 11.80 12.23 -13.33
CA VAL A 83 12.06 11.77 -11.97
C VAL A 83 11.06 10.69 -11.59
N VAL A 84 11.43 9.84 -10.66
CA VAL A 84 10.48 8.91 -10.03
C VAL A 84 10.03 9.53 -8.72
N LEU A 85 8.75 9.87 -8.65
CA LEU A 85 8.11 10.40 -7.47
C LEU A 85 7.77 9.28 -6.49
N HIS A 86 8.17 9.42 -5.24
CA HIS A 86 7.80 8.52 -4.16
C HIS A 86 6.69 9.16 -3.31
N VAL A 87 5.55 8.52 -3.24
CA VAL A 87 4.40 8.97 -2.46
C VAL A 87 3.83 7.86 -1.60
N VAL A 88 3.17 8.24 -0.53
CA VAL A 88 2.35 7.37 0.30
C VAL A 88 0.93 7.91 0.29
N VAL A 89 -0.05 7.04 0.04
CA VAL A 89 -1.45 7.33 0.33
C VAL A 89 -1.76 6.73 1.68
N ASP A 90 -2.15 7.57 2.64
CA ASP A 90 -2.46 7.12 4.00
C ASP A 90 -3.86 6.51 4.10
N GLN A 91 -4.20 6.00 5.27
CA GLN A 91 -5.50 5.37 5.54
C GLN A 91 -6.70 6.31 5.42
N ARG A 92 -6.47 7.62 5.32
CA ARG A 92 -7.49 8.66 5.12
C ARG A 92 -7.57 9.11 3.67
N GLY A 93 -6.75 8.54 2.78
CA GLY A 93 -6.67 8.92 1.38
C GLY A 93 -5.80 10.16 1.11
N LYS A 94 -5.10 10.69 2.10
CA LYS A 94 -4.21 11.83 1.91
C LYS A 94 -2.90 11.36 1.30
N VAL A 95 -2.45 12.05 0.23
CA VAL A 95 -1.15 11.79 -0.39
C VAL A 95 -0.06 12.53 0.38
N GLN A 96 1.00 11.82 0.69
CA GLN A 96 2.18 12.34 1.37
C GLN A 96 3.39 12.20 0.45
N PHE A 97 4.12 13.28 0.27
CA PHE A 97 5.40 13.28 -0.42
C PHE A 97 6.46 12.56 0.41
N LYS A 98 7.25 11.69 -0.23
CA LYS A 98 8.35 10.94 0.41
C LYS A 98 9.70 11.20 -0.21
N GLY A 99 9.75 11.74 -1.43
CA GLY A 99 10.96 12.07 -2.15
C GLY A 99 10.83 11.86 -3.65
N ILE A 100 11.94 12.09 -4.33
CA ILE A 100 12.10 11.84 -5.78
C ILE A 100 13.42 11.11 -6.02
N GLU A 101 13.52 10.42 -7.15
CA GLU A 101 14.77 9.85 -7.67
C GLU A 101 15.01 10.34 -9.11
N PRO A 102 16.18 10.91 -9.43
CA PRO A 102 17.26 11.31 -8.50
C PRO A 102 16.86 12.50 -7.62
N ASP A 103 17.41 12.58 -6.40
CA ASP A 103 17.09 13.58 -5.37
C ASP A 103 18.09 14.77 -5.32
N ASN A 104 18.85 14.94 -6.38
CA ASN A 104 20.00 15.86 -6.45
C ASN A 104 19.64 17.32 -6.83
N ASP A 105 18.36 17.63 -7.01
CA ASP A 105 17.90 19.00 -7.33
C ASP A 105 16.85 19.46 -6.33
N LEU A 106 17.24 20.39 -5.44
CA LEU A 106 16.38 20.92 -4.39
C LEU A 106 15.17 21.68 -4.91
N LEU A 107 15.29 22.35 -6.08
CA LEU A 107 14.17 23.10 -6.66
C LEU A 107 13.08 22.13 -7.15
N ILE A 108 13.49 21.04 -7.79
CA ILE A 108 12.56 20.00 -8.21
C ILE A 108 11.90 19.35 -7.00
N LEU A 109 12.68 19.06 -5.96
CA LEU A 109 12.18 18.44 -4.73
C LEU A 109 11.12 19.32 -4.04
N GLU A 110 11.39 20.60 -3.86
CA GLU A 110 10.45 21.57 -3.26
C GLU A 110 9.20 21.74 -4.12
N ALA A 111 9.37 21.94 -5.44
CA ALA A 111 8.24 22.09 -6.35
C ALA A 111 7.36 20.83 -6.38
N MET A 112 7.95 19.65 -6.34
CA MET A 112 7.24 18.39 -6.29
C MET A 112 6.46 18.21 -4.99
N GLN A 113 7.07 18.55 -3.85
CA GLN A 113 6.39 18.54 -2.55
C GLN A 113 5.16 19.44 -2.56
N MET A 114 5.31 20.67 -3.04
CA MET A 114 4.20 21.64 -3.12
C MET A 114 3.10 21.15 -4.07
N ALA A 115 3.46 20.52 -5.19
CA ALA A 115 2.49 19.94 -6.12
C ALA A 115 1.68 18.81 -5.45
N ILE A 116 2.34 17.93 -4.69
CA ILE A 116 1.68 16.83 -3.97
C ILE A 116 0.74 17.34 -2.87
N GLU A 117 1.10 18.41 -2.18
CA GLU A 117 0.24 19.02 -1.16
C GLU A 117 -1.08 19.59 -1.72
N LYS A 118 -1.14 19.88 -3.03
CA LYS A 118 -2.35 20.34 -3.73
C LYS A 118 -3.24 19.23 -4.25
N LEU A 119 -2.81 17.98 -4.17
CA LEU A 119 -3.63 16.86 -4.63
C LEU A 119 -4.90 16.71 -3.78
N PRO A 120 -6.01 16.29 -4.39
CA PRO A 120 -7.24 16.02 -3.65
C PRO A 120 -7.06 14.80 -2.73
N THR A 121 -7.91 14.72 -1.72
CA THR A 121 -8.04 13.49 -0.93
C THR A 121 -8.64 12.40 -1.80
N MET A 122 -8.08 11.20 -1.72
CA MET A 122 -8.46 10.03 -2.50
C MET A 122 -9.27 9.05 -1.66
N SER A 123 -9.96 8.12 -2.31
CA SER A 123 -10.44 6.94 -1.58
C SER A 123 -9.23 6.11 -1.17
N PRO A 124 -9.09 5.75 0.12
CA PRO A 124 -7.93 5.01 0.59
C PRO A 124 -7.92 3.58 0.06
N ALA A 125 -6.74 2.99 -0.01
CA ALA A 125 -6.60 1.57 -0.31
C ALA A 125 -7.29 0.70 0.75
N THR A 126 -7.84 -0.44 0.34
CA THR A 126 -8.55 -1.35 1.23
C THR A 126 -7.99 -2.77 1.13
N LYS A 127 -7.65 -3.34 2.28
CA LYS A 127 -7.36 -4.75 2.44
C LYS A 127 -8.67 -5.53 2.49
N THR A 128 -9.09 -6.08 1.36
CA THR A 128 -10.41 -6.71 1.20
C THR A 128 -10.60 -7.90 2.14
N ASN A 129 -9.55 -8.70 2.36
CA ASN A 129 -9.58 -9.84 3.27
C ASN A 129 -9.70 -9.46 4.76
N LEU A 130 -9.38 -8.22 5.12
CA LEU A 130 -9.41 -7.70 6.49
C LEU A 130 -10.53 -6.68 6.71
N GLY A 131 -11.12 -6.14 5.65
CA GLY A 131 -12.14 -5.08 5.71
C GLY A 131 -11.60 -3.77 6.28
N VAL A 132 -10.30 -3.49 6.13
CA VAL A 132 -9.65 -2.30 6.70
C VAL A 132 -8.96 -1.47 5.64
N THR A 133 -8.91 -0.15 5.86
CA THR A 133 -8.10 0.74 5.03
C THR A 133 -6.61 0.54 5.31
N ALA A 134 -5.80 0.69 4.27
CA ALA A 134 -4.36 0.48 4.34
C ALA A 134 -3.60 1.69 3.81
N GLN A 135 -2.44 1.94 4.40
CA GLN A 135 -1.45 2.84 3.83
C GLN A 135 -0.67 2.12 2.75
N VAL A 136 -0.47 2.76 1.59
CA VAL A 136 0.27 2.16 0.47
C VAL A 136 1.26 3.16 -0.11
N GLN A 137 2.46 2.67 -0.42
CA GLN A 137 3.53 3.45 -1.04
C GLN A 137 3.60 3.17 -2.53
N PHE A 138 3.85 4.22 -3.31
CA PHE A 138 3.93 4.16 -4.77
C PHE A 138 5.16 4.88 -5.31
N ARG A 139 5.57 4.44 -6.50
CA ARG A 139 6.61 5.07 -7.31
C ARG A 139 6.00 5.45 -8.65
N ILE A 140 5.96 6.74 -8.95
CA ILE A 140 5.28 7.27 -10.13
C ILE A 140 6.29 8.02 -10.99
N PRO A 141 6.50 7.63 -12.25
CA PRO A 141 7.36 8.37 -13.17
C PRO A 141 6.72 9.70 -13.57
N ILE A 142 7.43 10.80 -13.40
CA ILE A 142 7.00 12.15 -13.76
C ILE A 142 7.95 12.70 -14.81
N GLN A 143 7.40 13.19 -15.93
CA GLN A 143 8.16 13.92 -16.94
C GLN A 143 8.20 15.39 -16.54
N LEU A 144 9.39 15.95 -16.48
CA LEU A 144 9.62 17.37 -16.25
C LEU A 144 9.70 18.07 -17.60
N GLN A 145 8.77 18.94 -17.87
CA GLN A 145 8.78 19.77 -19.09
C GLN A 145 9.52 21.08 -18.81
N ASN A 146 10.40 21.47 -19.71
CA ASN A 146 11.03 22.79 -19.71
C ASN A 146 10.11 23.79 -20.39
#